data_4d3920b036ee4dec71ba90a65bc75648
#
_entry.id   4d3920b036ee4dec71ba90a65bc75648
#
_cell.length_a   1.000
_cell.length_b   1.000
_cell.length_c   1.000
_cell.angle_alpha   90.00
_cell.angle_beta   90.00
_cell.angle_gamma   90.00
#
_symmetry.space_group_name_H-M   'P 1'
#
loop_
_entity.id
_entity.type
_entity.pdbx_description
1 polymer ?
#
loop_
_entity_poly.entity_id
_entity_poly.type
_entity_poly.pdbx_seq_one_letter_code
_entity_poly.pdbx_strand_id
1 'polypeptide(L)'
;MAHSLSAQKRVRQNEAARARNRWRLRSMRDAIKDFNEKILHGSAADAGAALKAATQIIDRTASKGVIHKNQASRRKSRLVAKLKTKQSSK
;
A
#
# COMPACT_ATOMS: atom_id res chain seq x y z
N MET A 1 15.76 -27.58 -21.55
CA MET A 1 14.78 -26.51 -21.71
C MET A 1 13.51 -26.80 -20.91
N ALA A 2 12.95 -25.78 -20.34
CA ALA A 2 11.75 -25.93 -19.51
C ALA A 2 10.51 -26.14 -20.38
N HIS A 3 10.48 -27.26 -21.08
CA HIS A 3 9.34 -27.56 -21.98
C HIS A 3 8.34 -28.52 -21.38
N SER A 4 8.50 -28.89 -20.11
CA SER A 4 7.49 -29.68 -19.44
C SER A 4 6.26 -28.82 -19.20
N LEU A 5 5.08 -29.45 -19.23
CA LEU A 5 3.82 -28.75 -18.95
C LEU A 5 3.82 -28.10 -17.55
N SER A 6 4.46 -28.75 -16.58
CA SER A 6 4.56 -28.20 -15.21
C SER A 6 5.43 -26.93 -15.15
N ALA A 7 6.52 -26.89 -15.94
CA ALA A 7 7.35 -25.68 -16.01
C ALA A 7 6.62 -24.53 -16.68
N GLN A 8 5.88 -24.81 -17.77
CA GLN A 8 5.05 -23.79 -18.43
C GLN A 8 3.97 -23.24 -17.50
N LYS A 9 3.33 -24.13 -16.74
CA LYS A 9 2.32 -23.75 -15.76
C LYS A 9 2.91 -22.83 -14.69
N ARG A 10 4.12 -23.17 -14.22
CA ARG A 10 4.84 -22.37 -13.21
C ARG A 10 5.13 -20.96 -13.73
N VAL A 11 5.58 -20.84 -14.99
CA VAL A 11 5.84 -19.54 -15.61
C VAL A 11 4.56 -18.70 -15.65
N ARG A 12 3.44 -19.29 -16.09
CA ARG A 12 2.15 -18.58 -16.12
C ARG A 12 1.71 -18.13 -14.72
N GLN A 13 1.87 -19.00 -13.72
CA GLN A 13 1.51 -18.66 -12.34
C GLN A 13 2.39 -17.53 -11.81
N ASN A 14 3.68 -17.52 -12.13
CA ASN A 14 4.59 -16.47 -11.71
C ASN A 14 4.25 -15.13 -12.36
N GLU A 15 3.89 -15.12 -13.63
CA GLU A 15 3.46 -13.91 -14.33
C GLU A 15 2.18 -13.35 -13.74
N ALA A 16 1.21 -14.20 -13.44
CA ALA A 16 -0.04 -13.77 -12.81
C ALA A 16 0.21 -13.20 -11.41
N ALA A 17 1.10 -13.83 -10.64
CA ALA A 17 1.47 -13.36 -9.31
C ALA A 17 2.14 -11.99 -9.38
N ARG A 18 3.06 -11.78 -10.33
CA ARG A 18 3.72 -10.48 -10.55
C ARG A 18 2.72 -9.40 -10.88
N ALA A 19 1.75 -9.71 -11.76
CA ALA A 19 0.72 -8.74 -12.14
C ALA A 19 -0.13 -8.34 -10.92
N ARG A 20 -0.56 -9.32 -10.11
CA ARG A 20 -1.31 -9.04 -8.87
C ARG A 20 -0.50 -8.21 -7.90
N ASN A 21 0.78 -8.53 -7.73
CA ASN A 21 1.66 -7.82 -6.80
C ASN A 21 1.89 -6.38 -7.23
N ARG A 22 2.09 -6.14 -8.53
CA ARG A 22 2.21 -4.78 -9.07
C ARG A 22 0.93 -3.98 -8.83
N TRP A 23 -0.22 -4.59 -9.05
CA TRP A 23 -1.51 -3.94 -8.79
C TRP A 23 -1.67 -3.57 -7.32
N ARG A 24 -1.31 -4.48 -6.41
CA ARG A 24 -1.37 -4.21 -4.97
C ARG A 24 -0.44 -3.09 -4.54
N LEU A 25 0.78 -3.06 -5.10
CA LEU A 25 1.73 -1.98 -4.83
C LEU A 25 1.20 -0.64 -5.35
N ARG A 26 0.62 -0.64 -6.54
CA ARG A 26 0.02 0.57 -7.11
C ARG A 26 -1.13 1.07 -6.24
N SER A 27 -2.02 0.17 -5.83
CA SER A 27 -3.15 0.53 -4.96
C SER A 27 -2.66 1.14 -3.66
N MET A 28 -1.63 0.57 -3.06
CA MET A 28 -1.03 1.10 -1.84
C MET A 28 -0.44 2.50 -2.06
N ARG A 29 0.34 2.68 -3.14
CA ARG A 29 0.93 3.98 -3.47
C ARG A 29 -0.13 5.03 -3.76
N ASP A 30 -1.20 4.65 -4.45
CA ASP A 30 -2.30 5.57 -4.75
C ASP A 30 -3.03 6.01 -3.48
N ALA A 31 -3.23 5.09 -2.53
CA ALA A 31 -3.86 5.41 -1.25
C ALA A 31 -2.97 6.36 -0.43
N ILE A 32 -1.66 6.14 -0.42
CA ILE A 32 -0.70 7.01 0.27
C ILE A 32 -0.67 8.39 -0.39
N LYS A 33 -0.69 8.43 -1.72
CA LYS A 33 -0.72 9.68 -2.48
C LYS A 33 -1.99 10.48 -2.16
N ASP A 34 -3.14 9.81 -2.11
CA ASP A 34 -4.40 10.45 -1.74
C ASP A 34 -4.33 11.04 -0.33
N PHE A 35 -3.78 10.29 0.62
CA PHE A 35 -3.57 10.78 1.98
C PHE A 35 -2.68 12.03 1.99
N ASN A 36 -1.56 12.00 1.27
CA ASN A 36 -0.65 13.15 1.21
C ASN A 36 -1.32 14.38 0.60
N GLU A 37 -2.19 14.18 -0.37
CA GLU A 37 -2.95 15.27 -0.96
C GLU A 37 -3.93 15.87 0.04
N LYS A 38 -4.61 15.02 0.84
CA LYS A 38 -5.50 15.51 1.90
C LYS A 38 -4.72 16.23 3.00
N ILE A 39 -3.49 15.82 3.27
CA ILE A 39 -2.62 16.52 4.21
C ILE A 39 -2.32 17.93 3.72
N LEU A 40 -2.07 18.10 2.42
CA LEU A 40 -1.69 19.39 1.84
C LEU A 40 -2.91 20.29 1.59
N HIS A 41 -4.02 19.74 1.10
CA HIS A 41 -5.12 20.52 0.56
C HIS A 41 -6.46 20.24 1.22
N GLY A 42 -6.59 19.14 1.98
CA GLY A 42 -7.83 18.80 2.65
C GLY A 42 -7.86 19.22 4.11
N SER A 43 -8.98 18.93 4.77
CA SER A 43 -9.11 19.14 6.21
C SER A 43 -8.45 17.99 6.99
N ALA A 44 -8.25 18.18 8.30
CA ALA A 44 -7.76 17.12 9.18
C ALA A 44 -8.72 15.92 9.18
N ALA A 45 -10.03 16.16 9.11
CA ALA A 45 -11.03 15.10 9.04
C ALA A 45 -10.89 14.29 7.75
N ASP A 46 -10.71 14.97 6.61
CA ASP A 46 -10.50 14.30 5.31
C ASP A 46 -9.19 13.48 5.33
N ALA A 47 -8.14 14.04 5.89
CA ALA A 47 -6.86 13.35 6.03
C ALA A 47 -6.98 12.13 6.94
N GLY A 48 -7.76 12.22 8.03
CA GLY A 48 -8.03 11.11 8.92
C GLY A 48 -8.74 9.96 8.23
N ALA A 49 -9.74 10.26 7.40
CA ALA A 49 -10.45 9.25 6.61
C ALA A 49 -9.51 8.60 5.60
N ALA A 50 -8.68 9.38 4.91
CA ALA A 50 -7.69 8.88 3.96
C ALA A 50 -6.63 8.03 4.66
N LEU A 51 -6.23 8.39 5.88
CA LEU A 51 -5.29 7.59 6.69
C LEU A 51 -5.87 6.21 6.98
N LYS A 52 -7.14 6.15 7.39
CA LYS A 52 -7.80 4.88 7.68
C LYS A 52 -7.81 3.98 6.45
N ALA A 53 -8.17 4.53 5.30
CA ALA A 53 -8.18 3.78 4.04
C ALA A 53 -6.77 3.31 3.67
N ALA A 54 -5.77 4.18 3.79
CA ALA A 54 -4.38 3.85 3.47
C ALA A 54 -3.83 2.75 4.38
N THR A 55 -4.10 2.82 5.69
CA THR A 55 -3.61 1.81 6.64
C THR A 55 -4.23 0.44 6.35
N GLN A 56 -5.51 0.38 5.98
CA GLN A 56 -6.15 -0.87 5.60
C GLN A 56 -5.47 -1.50 4.37
N ILE A 57 -5.17 -0.69 3.36
CA ILE A 57 -4.52 -1.16 2.14
C ILE A 57 -3.08 -1.61 2.44
N ILE A 58 -2.34 -0.86 3.25
CA ILE A 58 -0.98 -1.22 3.66
C ILE A 58 -0.99 -2.57 4.39
N ASP A 59 -1.92 -2.76 5.32
CA ASP A 59 -2.03 -4.02 6.08
C ASP A 59 -2.38 -5.19 5.17
N ARG A 60 -3.30 -5.01 4.21
CA ARG A 60 -3.63 -6.05 3.23
C ARG A 60 -2.43 -6.39 2.36
N THR A 61 -1.68 -5.38 1.92
CA THR A 61 -0.50 -5.59 1.09
C THR A 61 0.55 -6.42 1.84
N ALA A 62 0.76 -6.13 3.12
CA ALA A 62 1.66 -6.90 3.97
C ALA A 62 1.13 -8.32 4.22
N SER A 63 -0.17 -8.46 4.46
CA SER A 63 -0.83 -9.76 4.69
C SER A 63 -0.68 -10.68 3.49
N LYS A 64 -0.64 -10.13 2.28
CA LYS A 64 -0.43 -10.90 1.03
C LYS A 64 1.04 -11.15 0.73
N GLY A 65 1.95 -10.68 1.59
CA GLY A 65 3.38 -10.90 1.42
C GLY A 65 4.04 -10.03 0.37
N VAL A 66 3.35 -9.01 -0.14
CA VAL A 66 3.91 -8.12 -1.17
C VAL A 66 4.95 -7.18 -0.56
N ILE A 67 4.73 -6.75 0.69
CA ILE A 67 5.70 -6.01 1.48
C ILE A 67 5.88 -6.71 2.83
N HIS A 68 7.02 -6.49 3.47
CA HIS A 68 7.28 -7.05 4.80
C HIS A 68 6.49 -6.28 5.86
N LYS A 69 6.07 -6.97 6.93
CA LYS A 69 5.32 -6.36 8.03
C LYS A 69 6.06 -5.17 8.67
N ASN A 70 7.39 -5.19 8.70
CA ASN A 70 8.18 -4.09 9.25
C ASN A 70 8.08 -2.85 8.37
N GLN A 71 8.04 -3.04 7.04
CA GLN A 71 7.84 -1.96 6.09
C GLN A 71 6.44 -1.35 6.27
N ALA A 72 5.43 -2.20 6.45
CA ALA A 72 4.06 -1.75 6.69
C ALA A 72 3.99 -0.90 7.95
N SER A 73 4.61 -1.35 9.04
CA SER A 73 4.63 -0.61 10.31
C SER A 73 5.28 0.76 10.16
N ARG A 74 6.42 0.84 9.47
CA ARG A 74 7.11 2.11 9.23
C ARG A 74 6.26 3.07 8.41
N ARG A 75 5.62 2.57 7.34
CA ARG A 75 4.76 3.40 6.49
C ARG A 75 3.58 3.96 7.28
N LYS A 76 2.92 3.12 8.07
CA LYS A 76 1.79 3.54 8.92
C LYS A 76 2.22 4.59 9.94
N SER A 77 3.34 4.37 10.60
CA SER A 77 3.86 5.31 11.60
C SER A 77 4.15 6.69 11.00
N ARG A 78 4.73 6.72 9.81
CA ARG A 78 5.02 7.99 9.11
C ARG A 78 3.74 8.72 8.74
N LEU A 79 2.72 8.00 8.27
CA LEU A 79 1.44 8.62 7.92
C LEU A 79 0.74 9.18 9.16
N VAL A 80 0.74 8.43 10.26
CA VAL A 80 0.16 8.90 11.54
C VAL A 80 0.88 10.17 12.02
N ALA A 81 2.20 10.20 11.92
CA ALA A 81 2.98 11.37 12.32
C ALA A 81 2.60 12.61 11.49
N LYS A 82 2.41 12.45 10.19
CA LYS A 82 1.97 13.55 9.31
C LYS A 82 0.59 14.08 9.71
N LEU A 83 -0.34 13.18 10.04
CA LEU A 83 -1.67 13.60 10.47
C LEU A 83 -1.62 14.34 11.80
N LYS A 84 -0.84 13.87 12.75
CA LYS A 84 -0.66 14.56 14.04
C LYS A 84 -0.11 15.97 13.86
N THR A 85 0.86 16.12 12.96
CA THR A 85 1.42 17.43 12.64
C THR A 85 0.35 18.36 12.06
N LYS A 86 -0.48 17.85 11.16
CA LYS A 86 -1.56 18.64 10.57
C LYS A 86 -2.59 19.05 11.62
N GLN A 87 -2.96 18.14 12.52
CA GLN A 87 -3.91 18.43 13.61
C GLN A 87 -3.37 19.46 14.60
N SER A 88 -2.06 19.48 14.80
CA SER A 88 -1.40 20.40 15.72
C SER A 88 -1.15 21.79 15.13
N SER A 89 -1.03 21.89 13.80
CA SER A 89 -0.76 23.15 13.13
C SER A 89 -2.07 23.87 12.81
N LYS A 90 -2.57 24.58 13.79
CA LYS A 90 -3.73 25.43 13.61
C LYS A 90 -3.32 26.88 13.46
#